data_6482b88ce226d0894104763825e014da
#
_entry.id   6482b88ce226d0894104763825e014da
#
_cell.length_a   1.000
_cell.length_b   1.000
_cell.length_c   1.000
_cell.angle_alpha   90.00
_cell.angle_beta   90.00
_cell.angle_gamma   90.00
#
_symmetry.space_group_name_H-M   'P 1'
#
loop_
_entity.id
_entity.type
_entity.pdbx_description
1 polymer ?
#
loop_
_entity_poly.entity_id
_entity_poly.type
_entity_poly.pdbx_seq_one_letter_code
_entity_poly.pdbx_strand_id
1 'polypeptide(L)'
;DTDRSRGLGDVYKRQVYGWSEKLKMRGKNMYRFYVSKEQIAADKIYIEGTDVNHIKNVLRLEKGDWIIACDKEGTNYISRINTLSSEQILLDVEKVQDSDTELPCKIVLFQGIPKKDKMEFIIQKAVELGVSEIVPVAMKRCVVRLDDKKSDKKAKRWQAIAEAAAKQSGRGIIPKVANPVSIKEAFDIAGSLEYNMIPYELQDGIEESRKIVKESCTKKSVGIFIGPEGGFEKEEVEEAISKGIKPISLGKRIPVSYTHLRAHETDQYLV
;
A
#
# COMPACT_ATOMS: atom_id res chain seq x y z
N ASP A 1 -36.93 6.51 -7.78
CA ASP A 1 -35.84 5.60 -8.19
C ASP A 1 -34.47 6.01 -7.62
N THR A 2 -34.43 6.21 -6.31
CA THR A 2 -33.23 6.67 -5.58
C THR A 2 -32.70 5.64 -4.56
N ASP A 3 -33.01 4.35 -4.71
CA ASP A 3 -32.75 3.37 -3.62
C ASP A 3 -31.77 2.22 -3.99
N ARG A 4 -31.04 2.30 -5.11
CA ARG A 4 -30.09 1.25 -5.53
C ARG A 4 -28.60 1.55 -5.28
N SER A 5 -28.24 2.76 -4.86
CA SER A 5 -26.81 3.12 -4.61
C SER A 5 -26.35 2.93 -3.15
N ARG A 6 -27.26 2.65 -2.23
CA ARG A 6 -26.92 2.44 -0.80
C ARG A 6 -26.45 1.03 -0.43
N GLY A 7 -26.59 0.04 -1.31
CA GLY A 7 -26.45 -1.36 -0.95
C GLY A 7 -25.02 -1.89 -0.81
N LEU A 8 -24.04 -1.41 -1.59
CA LEU A 8 -22.67 -1.97 -1.58
C LEU A 8 -21.78 -1.35 -0.50
N GLY A 9 -21.93 -0.04 -0.24
CA GLY A 9 -21.19 0.62 0.83
C GLY A 9 -21.59 0.16 2.24
N ASP A 10 -22.85 -0.22 2.42
CA ASP A 10 -23.36 -0.67 3.72
C ASP A 10 -23.03 -2.13 4.04
N VAL A 11 -22.91 -3.00 3.03
CA VAL A 11 -22.48 -4.39 3.23
C VAL A 11 -21.00 -4.43 3.63
N TYR A 12 -20.16 -3.63 3.00
CA TYR A 12 -18.72 -3.51 3.37
C TYR A 12 -18.55 -2.90 4.77
N LYS A 13 -19.31 -1.87 5.10
CA LYS A 13 -19.29 -1.29 6.45
C LYS A 13 -19.79 -2.28 7.52
N ARG A 14 -20.80 -3.08 7.28
CA ARG A 14 -21.34 -4.02 8.29
C ARG A 14 -20.43 -5.19 8.59
N GLN A 15 -19.64 -5.69 7.64
CA GLN A 15 -18.67 -6.77 7.90
C GLN A 15 -17.43 -6.29 8.66
N VAL A 16 -16.95 -5.07 8.38
CA VAL A 16 -15.80 -4.46 9.07
C VAL A 16 -16.20 -3.96 10.47
N TYR A 17 -17.45 -3.51 10.68
CA TYR A 17 -17.91 -2.92 11.94
C TYR A 17 -18.35 -3.94 12.99
N GLY A 18 -18.59 -5.20 12.65
CA GLY A 18 -19.17 -6.17 13.60
C GLY A 18 -18.29 -6.48 14.83
N TRP A 19 -16.96 -6.30 14.74
CA TRP A 19 -16.03 -6.48 15.85
C TRP A 19 -15.51 -5.16 16.42
N SER A 20 -15.32 -4.14 15.58
CA SER A 20 -14.93 -2.81 16.07
C SER A 20 -16.02 -2.17 16.93
N GLU A 21 -17.31 -2.46 16.66
CA GLU A 21 -18.41 -1.96 17.49
C GLU A 21 -18.49 -2.61 18.87
N LYS A 22 -18.22 -3.93 18.98
CA LYS A 22 -18.15 -4.57 20.31
C LYS A 22 -17.01 -4.04 21.18
N LEU A 23 -15.93 -3.56 20.58
CA LEU A 23 -14.77 -2.99 21.27
C LEU A 23 -14.89 -1.47 21.41
N LYS A 24 -15.58 -0.77 20.49
CA LYS A 24 -16.00 0.63 20.66
C LYS A 24 -16.98 0.82 21.82
N MET A 25 -17.72 -0.19 22.23
CA MET A 25 -18.62 -0.12 23.40
C MET A 25 -17.90 0.16 24.74
N ARG A 26 -16.57 0.16 24.77
CA ARG A 26 -15.77 0.56 25.97
C ARG A 26 -15.05 1.89 25.83
N GLY A 27 -15.31 2.68 24.78
CA GLY A 27 -14.85 4.07 24.66
C GLY A 27 -13.34 4.30 24.46
N LYS A 28 -12.53 3.26 24.23
CA LYS A 28 -11.09 3.39 23.96
C LYS A 28 -10.75 2.91 22.55
N ASN A 29 -10.00 3.71 21.80
CA ASN A 29 -9.45 3.31 20.50
C ASN A 29 -8.39 2.23 20.71
N MET A 30 -8.43 1.14 19.92
CA MET A 30 -7.32 0.19 19.87
C MET A 30 -6.21 0.73 18.98
N TYR A 31 -5.02 0.82 19.52
CA TYR A 31 -3.83 1.25 18.81
C TYR A 31 -3.11 0.05 18.22
N ARG A 32 -2.52 0.24 17.01
CA ARG A 32 -1.76 -0.79 16.30
C ARG A 32 -0.26 -0.53 16.45
N PHE A 33 0.50 -1.60 16.74
CA PHE A 33 1.95 -1.58 16.82
C PHE A 33 2.52 -2.72 16.00
N TYR A 34 3.63 -2.46 15.32
CA TYR A 34 4.32 -3.48 14.56
C TYR A 34 5.38 -4.16 15.43
N VAL A 35 5.38 -5.49 15.42
CA VAL A 35 6.33 -6.32 16.14
C VAL A 35 7.09 -7.21 15.17
N SER A 36 8.30 -7.62 15.53
CA SER A 36 9.04 -8.63 14.80
C SER A 36 8.65 -10.04 15.27
N LYS A 37 8.97 -11.06 14.50
CA LYS A 37 8.66 -12.46 14.87
C LYS A 37 9.36 -12.88 16.15
N GLU A 38 10.56 -12.33 16.41
CA GLU A 38 11.34 -12.61 17.63
C GLU A 38 10.66 -12.07 18.89
N GLN A 39 9.81 -11.06 18.74
CA GLN A 39 9.04 -10.48 19.84
C GLN A 39 7.75 -11.25 20.15
N ILE A 40 7.42 -12.27 19.33
CA ILE A 40 6.21 -13.09 19.49
C ILE A 40 6.62 -14.45 20.05
N ALA A 41 6.15 -14.77 21.26
CA ALA A 41 6.43 -16.04 21.94
C ALA A 41 5.12 -16.69 22.38
N ALA A 42 4.65 -17.63 21.57
CA ALA A 42 3.40 -18.38 21.76
C ALA A 42 2.18 -17.45 22.02
N ASP A 43 1.75 -17.35 23.28
CA ASP A 43 0.62 -16.55 23.72
C ASP A 43 1.00 -15.15 24.24
N LYS A 44 2.28 -14.75 24.08
CA LYS A 44 2.83 -13.49 24.59
C LYS A 44 3.57 -12.70 23.53
N ILE A 45 3.51 -11.38 23.65
CA ILE A 45 4.24 -10.47 22.77
C ILE A 45 4.99 -9.45 23.62
N TYR A 46 6.23 -9.18 23.23
CA TYR A 46 7.14 -8.25 23.89
C TYR A 46 7.33 -7.01 23.01
N ILE A 47 6.82 -5.86 23.46
CA ILE A 47 7.08 -4.58 22.77
C ILE A 47 8.26 -3.90 23.44
N GLU A 48 9.24 -3.48 22.64
CA GLU A 48 10.49 -2.86 23.07
C GLU A 48 10.77 -1.58 22.26
N GLY A 49 11.78 -0.83 22.71
CA GLY A 49 12.27 0.35 22.02
C GLY A 49 11.34 1.56 22.09
N THR A 50 11.24 2.30 21.00
CA THR A 50 10.51 3.60 20.96
C THR A 50 9.02 3.46 21.21
N ASP A 51 8.44 2.31 20.88
CA ASP A 51 7.01 2.09 21.03
C ASP A 51 6.60 1.97 22.51
N VAL A 52 7.52 1.55 23.42
CA VAL A 52 7.29 1.56 24.88
C VAL A 52 6.98 2.97 25.38
N ASN A 53 7.81 3.95 24.99
CA ASN A 53 7.58 5.34 25.36
C ASN A 53 6.27 5.88 24.78
N HIS A 54 5.96 5.53 23.54
CA HIS A 54 4.71 5.94 22.88
C HIS A 54 3.49 5.41 23.65
N ILE A 55 3.48 4.12 24.00
CA ILE A 55 2.38 3.46 24.72
C ILE A 55 2.17 4.09 26.11
N LYS A 56 3.25 4.25 26.87
CA LYS A 56 3.18 4.73 28.26
C LYS A 56 2.94 6.22 28.38
N ASN A 57 3.71 7.03 27.66
CA ASN A 57 3.80 8.46 27.91
C ASN A 57 2.94 9.29 26.96
N VAL A 58 2.76 8.84 25.70
CA VAL A 58 1.94 9.55 24.71
C VAL A 58 0.49 9.07 24.77
N LEU A 59 0.27 7.76 24.66
CA LEU A 59 -1.07 7.16 24.66
C LEU A 59 -1.60 6.91 26.07
N ARG A 60 -0.71 6.86 27.07
CA ARG A 60 -1.04 6.65 28.49
C ARG A 60 -1.91 5.40 28.72
N LEU A 61 -1.55 4.32 28.02
CA LEU A 61 -2.21 3.05 28.19
C LEU A 61 -1.79 2.39 29.50
N GLU A 62 -2.72 1.63 30.10
CA GLU A 62 -2.55 0.98 31.38
C GLU A 62 -2.65 -0.55 31.25
N LYS A 63 -2.30 -1.26 32.34
CA LYS A 63 -2.52 -2.70 32.44
C LYS A 63 -4.00 -3.03 32.20
N GLY A 64 -4.25 -3.99 31.30
CA GLY A 64 -5.59 -4.40 30.92
C GLY A 64 -6.15 -3.67 29.68
N ASP A 65 -5.49 -2.62 29.18
CA ASP A 65 -5.86 -1.97 27.93
C ASP A 65 -5.54 -2.89 26.73
N TRP A 66 -6.28 -2.65 25.64
CA TRP A 66 -6.16 -3.46 24.44
C TRP A 66 -5.22 -2.83 23.42
N ILE A 67 -4.40 -3.67 22.79
CA ILE A 67 -3.47 -3.32 21.72
C ILE A 67 -3.62 -4.35 20.58
N ILE A 68 -3.49 -3.92 19.34
CA ILE A 68 -3.28 -4.78 18.20
C ILE A 68 -1.78 -4.80 17.91
N ALA A 69 -1.13 -5.94 18.13
CA ALA A 69 0.21 -6.16 17.61
C ALA A 69 0.11 -6.78 16.21
N CYS A 70 0.97 -6.38 15.29
CA CYS A 70 0.98 -6.85 13.90
C CYS A 70 2.39 -7.30 13.51
N ASP A 71 2.51 -8.50 12.91
CA ASP A 71 3.80 -9.08 12.52
C ASP A 71 4.40 -8.52 11.23
N LYS A 72 3.79 -7.50 10.63
CA LYS A 72 4.17 -6.88 9.34
C LYS A 72 3.92 -7.79 8.11
N GLU A 73 3.44 -9.00 8.31
CA GLU A 73 3.16 -9.99 7.27
C GLU A 73 1.65 -10.22 7.08
N GLY A 74 0.81 -9.50 7.83
CA GLY A 74 -0.63 -9.53 7.69
C GLY A 74 -1.36 -10.23 8.84
N THR A 75 -0.67 -10.71 9.89
CA THR A 75 -1.30 -11.29 11.07
C THR A 75 -1.47 -10.24 12.17
N ASN A 76 -2.66 -10.14 12.69
CA ASN A 76 -3.01 -9.29 13.82
C ASN A 76 -3.18 -10.13 15.08
N TYR A 77 -2.52 -9.73 16.13
CA TYR A 77 -2.62 -10.28 17.47
C TYR A 77 -3.38 -9.29 18.34
N ILE A 78 -4.64 -9.58 18.61
CA ILE A 78 -5.46 -8.78 19.53
C ILE A 78 -5.03 -9.17 20.95
N SER A 79 -4.40 -8.23 21.64
CA SER A 79 -3.69 -8.51 22.87
C SER A 79 -4.06 -7.53 23.96
N ARG A 80 -3.87 -7.95 25.19
CA ARG A 80 -4.09 -7.12 26.38
C ARG A 80 -2.77 -6.85 27.07
N ILE A 81 -2.57 -5.62 27.53
CA ILE A 81 -1.39 -5.25 28.32
C ILE A 81 -1.39 -5.98 29.65
N ASN A 82 -0.39 -6.83 29.87
CA ASN A 82 -0.16 -7.53 31.13
C ASN A 82 0.74 -6.71 32.06
N THR A 83 1.92 -6.30 31.57
CA THR A 83 2.89 -5.51 32.35
C THR A 83 3.47 -4.38 31.51
N LEU A 84 3.71 -3.24 32.18
CA LEU A 84 4.38 -2.07 31.57
C LEU A 84 5.64 -1.77 32.44
N SER A 85 6.81 -2.10 31.90
CA SER A 85 8.09 -1.65 32.46
C SER A 85 8.61 -0.39 31.76
N SER A 86 9.78 0.09 32.14
CA SER A 86 10.48 1.19 31.46
C SER A 86 11.10 0.75 30.15
N GLU A 87 11.41 -0.52 29.97
CA GLU A 87 12.15 -1.05 28.84
C GLU A 87 11.30 -1.92 27.92
N GLN A 88 10.25 -2.55 28.47
CA GLN A 88 9.46 -3.55 27.76
C GLN A 88 8.00 -3.53 28.22
N ILE A 89 7.09 -3.81 27.28
CA ILE A 89 5.69 -4.05 27.54
C ILE A 89 5.37 -5.49 27.18
N LEU A 90 4.80 -6.23 28.12
CA LEU A 90 4.33 -7.59 27.91
C LEU A 90 2.85 -7.56 27.58
N LEU A 91 2.48 -8.21 26.49
CA LEU A 91 1.10 -8.41 26.06
C LEU A 91 0.74 -9.89 26.19
N ASP A 92 -0.48 -10.17 26.63
CA ASP A 92 -1.12 -11.49 26.53
C ASP A 92 -1.98 -11.50 25.27
N VAL A 93 -1.77 -12.49 24.39
CA VAL A 93 -2.52 -12.66 23.15
C VAL A 93 -3.87 -13.30 23.47
N GLU A 94 -4.94 -12.61 23.15
CA GLU A 94 -6.32 -13.10 23.35
C GLU A 94 -6.89 -13.70 22.05
N LYS A 95 -6.47 -13.19 20.89
CA LYS A 95 -6.93 -13.66 19.60
C LYS A 95 -5.92 -13.37 18.50
N VAL A 96 -5.76 -14.32 17.60
CA VAL A 96 -4.99 -14.18 16.34
C VAL A 96 -5.96 -14.16 15.18
N GLN A 97 -5.77 -13.25 14.24
CA GLN A 97 -6.58 -13.16 13.02
C GLN A 97 -5.79 -12.51 11.89
N ASP A 98 -6.17 -12.81 10.65
CA ASP A 98 -5.61 -12.12 9.50
C ASP A 98 -6.02 -10.64 9.48
N SER A 99 -5.18 -9.81 8.90
CA SER A 99 -5.50 -8.40 8.69
C SER A 99 -6.60 -8.27 7.64
N ASP A 100 -7.63 -7.52 7.98
CA ASP A 100 -8.76 -7.19 7.09
C ASP A 100 -8.55 -5.92 6.27
N THR A 101 -7.35 -5.31 6.38
CA THR A 101 -7.01 -4.05 5.72
C THR A 101 -6.30 -4.23 4.39
N GLU A 102 -5.95 -5.46 4.03
CA GLU A 102 -5.22 -5.75 2.80
C GLU A 102 -6.15 -6.05 1.62
N LEU A 103 -5.72 -5.66 0.44
CA LEU A 103 -6.45 -5.97 -0.79
C LEU A 103 -6.33 -7.48 -1.11
N PRO A 104 -7.37 -8.09 -1.68
CA PRO A 104 -7.33 -9.51 -2.10
C PRO A 104 -6.40 -9.76 -3.29
N CYS A 105 -5.88 -8.70 -3.92
CA CYS A 105 -5.00 -8.72 -5.08
C CYS A 105 -3.66 -8.06 -4.74
N LYS A 106 -2.55 -8.70 -5.08
CA LYS A 106 -1.22 -8.10 -4.98
C LYS A 106 -1.05 -7.02 -6.06
N ILE A 107 -0.96 -5.75 -5.67
CA ILE A 107 -0.70 -4.64 -6.59
C ILE A 107 0.77 -4.24 -6.50
N VAL A 108 1.46 -4.24 -7.64
CA VAL A 108 2.85 -3.77 -7.79
C VAL A 108 2.85 -2.48 -8.60
N LEU A 109 3.33 -1.39 -8.01
CA LEU A 109 3.47 -0.10 -8.67
C LEU A 109 4.88 0.04 -9.26
N PHE A 110 4.99 0.07 -10.58
CA PHE A 110 6.20 0.43 -11.32
C PHE A 110 6.20 1.94 -11.58
N GLN A 111 6.89 2.69 -10.72
CA GLN A 111 6.85 4.14 -10.75
C GLN A 111 8.09 4.74 -11.39
N GLY A 112 7.96 5.41 -12.54
CA GLY A 112 9.03 6.24 -13.10
C GLY A 112 9.47 7.30 -12.10
N ILE A 113 10.79 7.39 -11.86
CA ILE A 113 11.35 8.25 -10.83
C ILE A 113 11.07 9.72 -11.17
N PRO A 114 10.23 10.41 -10.38
CA PRO A 114 9.88 11.79 -10.62
C PRO A 114 10.97 12.75 -10.13
N LYS A 115 10.83 14.03 -10.48
CA LYS A 115 11.72 15.11 -9.99
C LYS A 115 11.49 15.37 -8.51
N LYS A 116 12.57 15.76 -7.82
CA LYS A 116 12.54 16.21 -6.41
C LYS A 116 11.92 15.16 -5.47
N ASP A 117 11.14 15.62 -4.51
CA ASP A 117 10.58 14.83 -3.41
C ASP A 117 9.19 14.22 -3.72
N LYS A 118 8.71 14.34 -4.96
CA LYS A 118 7.40 13.80 -5.35
C LYS A 118 7.28 12.29 -5.13
N MET A 119 8.40 11.55 -5.25
CA MET A 119 8.41 10.11 -5.01
C MET A 119 7.94 9.76 -3.58
N GLU A 120 8.28 10.58 -2.60
CA GLU A 120 7.89 10.36 -1.21
C GLU A 120 6.37 10.47 -1.03
N PHE A 121 5.76 11.49 -1.66
CA PHE A 121 4.32 11.64 -1.67
C PHE A 121 3.60 10.49 -2.40
N ILE A 122 4.15 10.05 -3.57
CA ILE A 122 3.61 8.92 -4.32
C ILE A 122 3.64 7.66 -3.47
N ILE A 123 4.76 7.37 -2.81
CA ILE A 123 4.90 6.21 -1.93
C ILE A 123 3.86 6.26 -0.81
N GLN A 124 3.74 7.39 -0.13
CA GLN A 124 2.75 7.56 0.93
C GLN A 124 1.35 7.23 0.42
N LYS A 125 0.93 7.82 -0.71
CA LYS A 125 -0.42 7.60 -1.26
C LYS A 125 -0.61 6.18 -1.81
N ALA A 126 0.40 5.60 -2.45
CA ALA A 126 0.33 4.22 -2.91
C ALA A 126 0.15 3.23 -1.75
N VAL A 127 0.84 3.46 -0.64
CA VAL A 127 0.69 2.66 0.58
C VAL A 127 -0.71 2.80 1.16
N GLU A 128 -1.22 4.03 1.30
CA GLU A 128 -2.59 4.30 1.78
C GLU A 128 -3.65 3.60 0.92
N LEU A 129 -3.42 3.50 -0.41
CA LEU A 129 -4.32 2.85 -1.37
C LEU A 129 -4.17 1.32 -1.45
N GLY A 130 -3.27 0.70 -0.68
CA GLY A 130 -3.17 -0.75 -0.60
C GLY A 130 -2.14 -1.39 -1.53
N VAL A 131 -1.23 -0.61 -2.18
CA VAL A 131 -0.14 -1.18 -2.98
C VAL A 131 0.72 -2.12 -2.12
N SER A 132 1.05 -3.29 -2.65
CA SER A 132 1.84 -4.31 -1.93
C SER A 132 3.35 -4.15 -2.15
N GLU A 133 3.74 -3.60 -3.30
CA GLU A 133 5.16 -3.39 -3.63
C GLU A 133 5.31 -2.17 -4.55
N ILE A 134 6.36 -1.38 -4.33
CA ILE A 134 6.69 -0.22 -5.17
C ILE A 134 8.07 -0.45 -5.77
N VAL A 135 8.14 -0.41 -7.09
CA VAL A 135 9.38 -0.56 -7.88
C VAL A 135 9.67 0.78 -8.54
N PRO A 136 10.66 1.56 -8.05
CA PRO A 136 11.11 2.75 -8.73
C PRO A 136 11.81 2.40 -10.04
N VAL A 137 11.44 3.04 -11.15
CA VAL A 137 11.93 2.71 -12.48
C VAL A 137 12.69 3.89 -13.10
N ALA A 138 13.90 3.64 -13.55
CA ALA A 138 14.69 4.58 -14.34
C ALA A 138 14.25 4.48 -15.81
N MET A 139 13.52 5.51 -16.28
CA MET A 139 12.98 5.61 -17.65
C MET A 139 13.75 6.68 -18.44
N LYS A 140 13.64 6.68 -19.77
CA LYS A 140 14.34 7.64 -20.63
C LYS A 140 14.05 9.12 -20.27
N ARG A 141 12.80 9.44 -19.94
CA ARG A 141 12.37 10.79 -19.56
C ARG A 141 12.58 11.11 -18.07
N CYS A 142 13.18 10.22 -17.29
CA CYS A 142 13.57 10.54 -15.93
C CYS A 142 14.75 11.52 -15.93
N VAL A 143 14.56 12.67 -15.26
CA VAL A 143 15.62 13.68 -15.12
C VAL A 143 16.69 13.23 -14.11
N VAL A 144 16.31 12.41 -13.15
CA VAL A 144 17.18 11.95 -12.07
C VAL A 144 17.84 10.64 -12.47
N ARG A 145 19.17 10.69 -12.69
CA ARG A 145 20.00 9.48 -12.80
C ARG A 145 20.59 9.18 -11.43
N LEU A 146 20.35 7.98 -10.96
CA LEU A 146 20.88 7.51 -9.67
C LEU A 146 22.11 6.64 -9.94
N ASP A 147 23.20 6.95 -9.26
CA ASP A 147 24.32 6.02 -9.08
C ASP A 147 23.98 5.01 -7.96
N ASP A 148 24.63 3.86 -7.93
CA ASP A 148 24.31 2.75 -7.01
C ASP A 148 24.26 3.19 -5.54
N LYS A 149 25.26 4.00 -5.09
CA LYS A 149 25.32 4.48 -3.70
C LYS A 149 24.18 5.44 -3.33
N LYS A 150 23.76 6.28 -4.28
CA LYS A 150 22.60 7.19 -4.06
C LYS A 150 21.29 6.44 -4.15
N SER A 151 21.22 5.40 -4.96
CA SER A 151 20.10 4.48 -5.11
C SER A 151 19.74 3.83 -3.77
N ASP A 152 20.72 3.18 -3.11
CA ASP A 152 20.52 2.51 -1.82
C ASP A 152 20.07 3.45 -0.71
N LYS A 153 20.67 4.65 -0.63
CA LYS A 153 20.24 5.65 0.36
C LYS A 153 18.80 6.09 0.15
N LYS A 154 18.40 6.29 -1.11
CA LYS A 154 17.03 6.66 -1.45
C LYS A 154 16.05 5.53 -1.18
N ALA A 155 16.38 4.30 -1.55
CA ALA A 155 15.53 3.14 -1.29
C ALA A 155 15.27 2.96 0.21
N LYS A 156 16.30 3.09 1.06
CA LYS A 156 16.14 3.05 2.53
C LYS A 156 15.22 4.17 3.05
N ARG A 157 15.39 5.41 2.53
CA ARG A 157 14.52 6.53 2.90
C ARG A 157 13.08 6.29 2.46
N TRP A 158 12.87 5.81 1.24
CA TRP A 158 11.55 5.50 0.70
C TRP A 158 10.87 4.35 1.44
N GLN A 159 11.64 3.33 1.85
CA GLN A 159 11.13 2.25 2.70
C GLN A 159 10.64 2.79 4.05
N ALA A 160 11.38 3.69 4.69
CA ALA A 160 10.96 4.31 5.95
C ALA A 160 9.66 5.12 5.80
N ILE A 161 9.46 5.79 4.65
CA ILE A 161 8.21 6.49 4.33
C ILE A 161 7.06 5.50 4.16
N ALA A 162 7.28 4.38 3.46
CA ALA A 162 6.28 3.33 3.30
C ALA A 162 5.88 2.73 4.67
N GLU A 163 6.83 2.51 5.57
CA GLU A 163 6.57 2.05 6.94
C GLU A 163 5.73 3.05 7.73
N ALA A 164 6.07 4.33 7.67
CA ALA A 164 5.32 5.39 8.35
C ALA A 164 3.88 5.49 7.81
N ALA A 165 3.71 5.42 6.49
CA ALA A 165 2.41 5.45 5.84
C ALA A 165 1.57 4.21 6.19
N ALA A 166 2.17 3.01 6.22
CA ALA A 166 1.50 1.77 6.62
C ALA A 166 1.03 1.83 8.08
N LYS A 167 1.87 2.36 8.98
CA LYS A 167 1.48 2.60 10.38
C LYS A 167 0.29 3.55 10.48
N GLN A 168 0.33 4.67 9.77
CA GLN A 168 -0.71 5.69 9.82
C GLN A 168 -2.04 5.21 9.22
N SER A 169 -1.99 4.46 8.11
CA SER A 169 -3.19 3.92 7.45
C SER A 169 -3.70 2.61 8.07
N GLY A 170 -3.02 2.08 9.09
CA GLY A 170 -3.43 0.88 9.82
C GLY A 170 -3.30 -0.41 9.01
N ARG A 171 -2.39 -0.46 8.04
CA ARG A 171 -2.17 -1.66 7.23
C ARG A 171 -1.56 -2.80 8.06
N GLY A 172 -1.90 -4.03 7.70
CA GLY A 172 -1.33 -5.25 8.30
C GLY A 172 0.02 -5.63 7.69
N ILE A 173 0.29 -5.17 6.45
CA ILE A 173 1.53 -5.44 5.72
C ILE A 173 2.26 -4.13 5.47
N ILE A 174 3.58 -4.14 5.64
CA ILE A 174 4.43 -3.02 5.23
C ILE A 174 4.85 -3.27 3.78
N PRO A 175 4.43 -2.43 2.81
CA PRO A 175 4.83 -2.58 1.43
C PRO A 175 6.34 -2.46 1.25
N LYS A 176 6.90 -3.31 0.41
CA LYS A 176 8.31 -3.25 0.04
C LYS A 176 8.55 -2.15 -0.99
N VAL A 177 9.56 -1.32 -0.78
CA VAL A 177 10.11 -0.42 -1.79
C VAL A 177 11.40 -1.02 -2.31
N ALA A 178 11.41 -1.42 -3.58
CA ALA A 178 12.58 -2.00 -4.22
C ALA A 178 13.67 -0.95 -4.48
N ASN A 179 14.90 -1.41 -4.73
CA ASN A 179 15.92 -0.56 -5.31
C ASN A 179 15.49 -0.13 -6.73
N PRO A 180 15.86 1.07 -7.17
CA PRO A 180 15.60 1.50 -8.53
C PRO A 180 16.13 0.53 -9.58
N VAL A 181 15.30 0.21 -10.56
CA VAL A 181 15.64 -0.69 -11.68
C VAL A 181 15.51 0.02 -13.02
N SER A 182 16.10 -0.54 -14.06
CA SER A 182 15.86 -0.08 -15.43
C SER A 182 14.45 -0.46 -15.90
N ILE A 183 13.98 0.17 -16.97
CA ILE A 183 12.66 -0.15 -17.57
C ILE A 183 12.59 -1.61 -18.05
N LYS A 184 13.72 -2.16 -18.56
CA LYS A 184 13.78 -3.56 -19.01
C LYS A 184 13.63 -4.54 -17.84
N GLU A 185 14.37 -4.31 -16.78
CA GLU A 185 14.24 -5.12 -15.54
C GLU A 185 12.84 -5.00 -14.96
N ALA A 186 12.20 -3.82 -15.00
CA ALA A 186 10.83 -3.63 -14.57
C ALA A 186 9.84 -4.47 -15.40
N PHE A 187 10.06 -4.57 -16.72
CA PHE A 187 9.24 -5.44 -17.57
C PHE A 187 9.45 -6.92 -17.25
N ASP A 188 10.67 -7.32 -16.93
CA ASP A 188 10.97 -8.72 -16.58
C ASP A 188 10.31 -9.08 -15.23
N ILE A 189 10.35 -8.18 -14.24
CA ILE A 189 9.60 -8.33 -12.98
C ILE A 189 8.09 -8.44 -13.24
N ALA A 190 7.56 -7.57 -14.11
CA ALA A 190 6.14 -7.57 -14.47
C ALA A 190 5.71 -8.88 -15.14
N GLY A 191 6.61 -9.55 -15.86
CA GLY A 191 6.35 -10.87 -16.45
C GLY A 191 5.98 -11.97 -15.45
N SER A 192 6.28 -11.79 -14.17
CA SER A 192 5.87 -12.70 -13.09
C SER A 192 4.46 -12.44 -12.55
N LEU A 193 3.83 -11.34 -12.94
CA LEU A 193 2.48 -10.96 -12.52
C LEU A 193 1.43 -11.43 -13.53
N GLU A 194 0.23 -11.72 -13.05
CA GLU A 194 -0.86 -12.23 -13.91
C GLU A 194 -1.37 -11.18 -14.90
N TYR A 195 -1.27 -9.90 -14.55
CA TYR A 195 -1.84 -8.83 -15.37
C TYR A 195 -1.05 -7.54 -15.21
N ASN A 196 -0.81 -6.83 -16.32
CA ASN A 196 -0.05 -5.59 -16.29
C ASN A 196 -0.69 -4.52 -17.14
N MET A 197 -0.68 -3.28 -16.66
CA MET A 197 -1.26 -2.12 -17.31
C MET A 197 -0.29 -0.95 -17.37
N ILE A 198 -0.35 -0.19 -18.47
CA ILE A 198 0.42 1.03 -18.68
C ILE A 198 -0.51 2.15 -19.16
N PRO A 199 -0.78 3.20 -18.37
CA PRO A 199 -1.46 4.38 -18.83
C PRO A 199 -0.66 5.11 -19.91
N TYR A 200 -1.29 5.31 -21.07
CA TYR A 200 -0.68 5.98 -22.20
C TYR A 200 -1.63 6.99 -22.82
N GLU A 201 -1.18 8.24 -22.98
CA GLU A 201 -2.02 9.37 -23.41
C GLU A 201 -2.52 9.27 -24.84
N LEU A 202 -1.78 8.57 -25.72
CA LEU A 202 -2.18 8.35 -27.11
C LEU A 202 -3.10 7.14 -27.30
N GLN A 203 -3.46 6.44 -26.21
CA GLN A 203 -4.41 5.34 -26.28
C GLN A 203 -5.84 5.87 -26.35
N ASP A 204 -6.51 5.65 -27.47
CA ASP A 204 -7.94 5.91 -27.63
C ASP A 204 -8.78 4.75 -27.07
N GLY A 205 -9.98 5.08 -26.60
CA GLY A 205 -10.94 4.06 -26.16
C GLY A 205 -11.08 3.90 -24.65
N ILE A 206 -11.84 4.81 -24.02
CA ILE A 206 -12.21 4.70 -22.59
C ILE A 206 -12.94 3.38 -22.31
N GLU A 207 -13.80 2.92 -23.21
CA GLU A 207 -14.56 1.67 -23.04
C GLU A 207 -13.64 0.45 -22.99
N GLU A 208 -12.63 0.38 -23.85
CA GLU A 208 -11.63 -0.70 -23.80
C GLU A 208 -10.81 -0.66 -22.52
N SER A 209 -10.39 0.54 -22.11
CA SER A 209 -9.68 0.73 -20.83
C SER A 209 -10.52 0.29 -19.63
N ARG A 210 -11.82 0.55 -19.61
CA ARG A 210 -12.75 0.06 -18.59
C ARG A 210 -12.81 -1.47 -18.55
N LYS A 211 -12.81 -2.14 -19.70
CA LYS A 211 -12.78 -3.61 -19.77
C LYS A 211 -11.48 -4.15 -19.19
N ILE A 212 -10.33 -3.56 -19.58
CA ILE A 212 -9.01 -3.93 -19.10
C ILE A 212 -8.94 -3.79 -17.57
N VAL A 213 -9.42 -2.67 -17.00
CA VAL A 213 -9.45 -2.45 -15.55
C VAL A 213 -10.40 -3.44 -14.87
N LYS A 214 -11.59 -3.71 -15.42
CA LYS A 214 -12.50 -4.73 -14.88
C LYS A 214 -11.88 -6.12 -14.88
N GLU A 215 -11.18 -6.48 -15.92
CA GLU A 215 -10.47 -7.77 -16.01
C GLU A 215 -9.37 -7.87 -14.95
N SER A 216 -8.62 -6.79 -14.71
CA SER A 216 -7.57 -6.77 -13.70
C SER A 216 -8.10 -7.05 -12.28
N CYS A 217 -9.33 -6.62 -11.97
CA CYS A 217 -9.96 -6.86 -10.66
C CYS A 217 -10.20 -8.34 -10.35
N THR A 218 -10.15 -9.23 -11.34
CA THR A 218 -10.31 -10.69 -11.17
C THR A 218 -8.99 -11.43 -10.96
N LYS A 219 -7.86 -10.73 -11.04
CA LYS A 219 -6.51 -11.30 -11.00
C LYS A 219 -5.95 -11.29 -9.57
N LYS A 220 -5.05 -12.23 -9.28
CA LYS A 220 -4.36 -12.31 -7.98
C LYS A 220 -3.19 -11.34 -7.87
N SER A 221 -2.60 -10.94 -9.02
CA SER A 221 -1.49 -9.99 -9.04
C SER A 221 -1.58 -9.08 -10.26
N VAL A 222 -1.37 -7.77 -10.02
CA VAL A 222 -1.49 -6.72 -11.03
C VAL A 222 -0.30 -5.77 -10.95
N GLY A 223 0.35 -5.51 -12.08
CA GLY A 223 1.37 -4.49 -12.24
C GLY A 223 0.79 -3.25 -12.89
N ILE A 224 1.10 -2.09 -12.33
CA ILE A 224 0.68 -0.79 -12.85
C ILE A 224 1.92 0.06 -13.10
N PHE A 225 2.14 0.44 -14.35
CA PHE A 225 3.24 1.30 -14.75
C PHE A 225 2.79 2.76 -14.76
N ILE A 226 3.52 3.63 -14.06
CA ILE A 226 3.28 5.08 -14.06
C ILE A 226 4.57 5.79 -14.49
N GLY A 227 4.47 6.62 -15.53
CA GLY A 227 5.62 7.38 -16.04
C GLY A 227 6.06 8.51 -15.09
N PRO A 228 7.26 9.10 -15.31
CA PRO A 228 7.65 10.36 -14.71
C PRO A 228 6.81 11.51 -15.29
N GLU A 229 7.08 12.75 -14.89
CA GLU A 229 6.34 13.93 -15.39
C GLU A 229 6.39 14.10 -16.92
N GLY A 230 7.40 13.58 -17.57
CA GLY A 230 7.52 13.58 -19.02
C GLY A 230 6.79 12.43 -19.72
N GLY A 231 6.13 11.55 -18.97
CA GLY A 231 5.48 10.34 -19.50
C GLY A 231 6.48 9.28 -19.99
N PHE A 232 6.00 8.38 -20.82
CA PHE A 232 6.80 7.32 -21.47
C PHE A 232 7.29 7.77 -22.84
N GLU A 233 8.44 7.27 -23.28
CA GLU A 233 8.82 7.30 -24.67
C GLU A 233 8.00 6.28 -25.47
N LYS A 234 7.79 6.57 -26.77
CA LYS A 234 6.99 5.70 -27.64
C LYS A 234 7.55 4.29 -27.70
N GLU A 235 8.88 4.17 -27.79
CA GLU A 235 9.57 2.89 -27.85
C GLU A 235 9.41 2.09 -26.53
N GLU A 236 9.36 2.75 -25.38
CA GLU A 236 9.12 2.11 -24.09
C GLU A 236 7.70 1.50 -24.03
N VAL A 237 6.71 2.19 -24.59
CA VAL A 237 5.33 1.69 -24.67
C VAL A 237 5.19 0.55 -25.67
N GLU A 238 5.83 0.66 -26.84
CA GLU A 238 5.85 -0.41 -27.86
C GLU A 238 6.49 -1.69 -27.29
N GLU A 239 7.61 -1.56 -26.56
CA GLU A 239 8.26 -2.68 -25.86
C GLU A 239 7.34 -3.28 -24.80
N ALA A 240 6.65 -2.44 -23.99
CA ALA A 240 5.68 -2.89 -22.99
C ALA A 240 4.55 -3.71 -23.63
N ILE A 241 3.97 -3.22 -24.73
CA ILE A 241 2.90 -3.92 -25.46
C ILE A 241 3.40 -5.26 -26.02
N SER A 242 4.62 -5.30 -26.55
CA SER A 242 5.23 -6.54 -27.07
C SER A 242 5.40 -7.61 -25.97
N LYS A 243 5.55 -7.20 -24.72
CA LYS A 243 5.61 -8.06 -23.55
C LYS A 243 4.24 -8.36 -22.90
N GLY A 244 3.13 -7.96 -23.56
CA GLY A 244 1.76 -8.24 -23.10
C GLY A 244 1.23 -7.27 -22.06
N ILE A 245 1.93 -6.16 -21.79
CA ILE A 245 1.42 -5.11 -20.90
C ILE A 245 0.34 -4.32 -21.65
N LYS A 246 -0.85 -4.19 -21.06
CA LYS A 246 -2.00 -3.61 -21.71
C LYS A 246 -2.00 -2.08 -21.59
N PRO A 247 -2.02 -1.33 -22.70
CA PRO A 247 -2.15 0.11 -22.67
C PRO A 247 -3.58 0.49 -22.28
N ILE A 248 -3.71 1.48 -21.40
CA ILE A 248 -5.00 2.03 -20.99
C ILE A 248 -5.03 3.55 -21.14
N SER A 249 -6.21 4.09 -21.46
CA SER A 249 -6.48 5.52 -21.44
C SER A 249 -7.11 5.91 -20.10
N LEU A 250 -6.64 6.99 -19.52
CA LEU A 250 -7.24 7.60 -18.31
C LEU A 250 -8.17 8.77 -18.66
N GLY A 251 -8.56 8.88 -19.93
CA GLY A 251 -9.45 9.90 -20.46
C GLY A 251 -8.71 11.06 -21.11
N LYS A 252 -9.47 12.05 -21.57
CA LYS A 252 -8.97 13.19 -22.35
C LYS A 252 -8.14 14.21 -21.55
N ARG A 253 -8.09 14.10 -20.23
CA ARG A 253 -7.27 14.97 -19.36
C ARG A 253 -5.92 14.32 -19.16
N ILE A 254 -4.86 15.14 -19.15
CA ILE A 254 -3.50 14.69 -18.81
C ILE A 254 -3.37 14.78 -17.28
N PRO A 255 -3.48 13.66 -16.56
CA PRO A 255 -3.36 13.68 -15.12
C PRO A 255 -1.88 13.80 -14.72
N VAL A 256 -1.62 14.48 -13.63
CA VAL A 256 -0.28 14.49 -13.00
C VAL A 256 -0.06 13.14 -12.31
N SER A 257 1.17 12.61 -12.27
CA SER A 257 1.51 11.25 -11.80
C SER A 257 0.85 10.83 -10.47
N TYR A 258 0.62 11.75 -9.54
CA TYR A 258 -0.05 11.48 -8.26
C TYR A 258 -1.59 11.48 -8.34
N THR A 259 -2.20 12.09 -9.38
CA THR A 259 -3.66 12.05 -9.57
C THR A 259 -4.14 10.70 -10.07
N HIS A 260 -3.27 9.90 -10.68
CA HIS A 260 -3.60 8.53 -11.07
C HIS A 260 -3.89 7.63 -9.87
N LEU A 261 -3.22 7.85 -8.75
CA LEU A 261 -3.45 7.09 -7.52
C LEU A 261 -4.81 7.42 -6.88
N ARG A 262 -5.31 8.66 -7.07
CA ARG A 262 -6.63 9.07 -6.58
C ARG A 262 -7.80 8.53 -7.39
N ALA A 263 -7.61 8.10 -8.63
CA ALA A 263 -8.69 7.60 -9.48
C ALA A 263 -9.35 6.31 -8.92
N HIS A 264 -8.69 5.62 -7.97
CA HIS A 264 -9.28 4.50 -7.25
C HIS A 264 -10.13 4.91 -6.03
N GLU A 265 -10.01 6.15 -5.54
CA GLU A 265 -10.76 6.60 -4.36
C GLU A 265 -12.20 7.05 -4.66
N THR A 266 -12.53 7.29 -5.92
CA THR A 266 -13.86 7.80 -6.28
C THR A 266 -14.40 7.07 -7.50
N ASP A 267 -15.33 6.16 -7.29
CA ASP A 267 -16.25 5.63 -8.31
C ASP A 267 -17.01 6.74 -9.08
N GLN A 268 -16.85 8.00 -8.66
CA GLN A 268 -17.52 9.16 -9.24
C GLN A 268 -16.90 9.68 -10.55
N TYR A 269 -15.69 9.23 -10.93
CA TYR A 269 -15.02 9.67 -12.16
C TYR A 269 -15.02 8.63 -13.30
N LEU A 270 -15.65 7.47 -13.07
CA LEU A 270 -15.86 6.43 -14.09
C LEU A 270 -17.31 6.40 -14.62
N VAL A 271 -18.09 7.45 -14.37
CA VAL A 271 -19.42 7.66 -14.97
C VAL A 271 -19.33 8.54 -16.20
#